data_3a285ae36916df0373244f92b1c23583
#
_entry.id   3a285ae36916df0373244f92b1c23583
#
_cell.length_a   1.000
_cell.length_b   1.000
_cell.length_c   1.000
_cell.angle_alpha   90.00
_cell.angle_beta   90.00
_cell.angle_gamma   90.00
#
_symmetry.space_group_name_H-M   'P 1'
#
loop_
_entity.id
_entity.type
_entity.pdbx_description
1 polymer ?
#
loop_
_entity_poly.entity_id
_entity_poly.type
_entity_poly.pdbx_seq_one_letter_code
_entity_poly.pdbx_strand_id
1 'polypeptide(L)'
;DGGGAPIKMRLVKGCNLEMETVISSLKGWPNPIRPSKTEVDANYLCLLERGLMPENARVLHLGVASHNLFSIAYAYLLAQKYGTTGYMTFEMLEGMANHLWRAQSMLGNRVILYTPVVKNEHFLNAVSYLVRRMDENTAPDNFLTHSFNLKPDTKEWDFLAKQFEEAYAMKDHLTHVSPRVQNRNLPYTPVAPSDTMQNEPDTDFDLSQNQEWVRRIFAKWKKSGTEEPEIIPLQIGAETVVCKNRYKYLDRCQNDEVCICEMSQADSAQVEKIIEIAETDPAGWRKTTLEERHRIMYEAANRLADMRGDLIGCMCAVTGKTVIEGDVEVSEA
;
A
#
# COMPACT_ATOMS: atom_id res chain seq x y z
N ASP A 1 11.21 -0.31 26.85
CA ASP A 1 12.68 -0.15 26.99
C ASP A 1 13.40 -1.49 26.88
N GLY A 2 13.64 -1.91 25.63
CA GLY A 2 14.40 -3.17 25.38
C GLY A 2 15.93 -2.98 25.40
N GLY A 3 16.46 -1.88 26.00
CA GLY A 3 17.91 -1.62 26.07
C GLY A 3 18.57 -1.24 24.75
N GLY A 4 17.78 -0.85 23.73
CA GLY A 4 18.28 -0.41 22.43
C GLY A 4 18.81 1.02 22.40
N ALA A 5 19.52 1.39 21.33
CA ALA A 5 19.92 2.76 21.07
C ALA A 5 18.71 3.60 20.61
N PRO A 6 18.69 4.91 20.88
CA PRO A 6 17.67 5.79 20.36
C PRO A 6 17.75 5.85 18.81
N ILE A 7 16.59 5.99 18.17
CA ILE A 7 16.50 6.17 16.72
C ILE A 7 16.20 7.62 16.38
N LYS A 8 16.62 8.06 15.19
CA LYS A 8 16.23 9.35 14.64
C LYS A 8 15.13 9.15 13.60
N MET A 9 14.03 9.90 13.75
CA MET A 9 12.93 9.91 12.81
C MET A 9 12.77 11.30 12.20
N ARG A 10 12.70 11.38 10.87
CA ARG A 10 12.35 12.61 10.16
C ARG A 10 10.83 12.71 10.05
N LEU A 11 10.27 13.79 10.58
CA LEU A 11 8.86 14.11 10.46
C LEU A 11 8.64 15.05 9.27
N VAL A 12 7.81 14.62 8.32
CA VAL A 12 7.47 15.35 7.08
C VAL A 12 5.95 15.50 6.91
N LYS A 13 5.52 16.42 6.05
CA LYS A 13 4.09 16.67 5.75
C LYS A 13 3.56 15.87 4.54
N GLY A 14 4.16 14.71 4.25
CA GLY A 14 3.79 13.86 3.11
C GLY A 14 4.46 14.32 1.81
N CYS A 15 5.31 13.47 1.26
CA CYS A 15 6.07 13.77 0.06
C CYS A 15 5.75 12.85 -1.14
N ASN A 16 4.82 11.92 -1.01
CA ASN A 16 4.48 10.94 -2.04
C ASN A 16 2.96 10.86 -2.26
N LEU A 17 2.26 11.99 -2.14
CA LEU A 17 0.80 12.03 -2.25
C LEU A 17 0.29 11.42 -3.56
N GLU A 18 0.87 11.84 -4.68
CA GLU A 18 0.45 11.40 -6.01
C GLU A 18 0.73 9.91 -6.20
N MET A 19 1.90 9.44 -5.79
CA MET A 19 2.28 8.03 -5.90
C MET A 19 1.37 7.14 -5.03
N GLU A 20 1.11 7.52 -3.78
CA GLU A 20 0.21 6.77 -2.88
C GLU A 20 -1.23 6.75 -3.42
N THR A 21 -1.67 7.85 -4.02
CA THR A 21 -3.00 7.93 -4.65
C THR A 21 -3.09 6.98 -5.85
N VAL A 22 -2.08 6.96 -6.71
CA VAL A 22 -2.05 6.07 -7.88
C VAL A 22 -1.97 4.61 -7.44
N ILE A 23 -1.06 4.26 -6.52
CA ILE A 23 -0.92 2.88 -6.02
C ILE A 23 -2.22 2.40 -5.38
N SER A 24 -2.82 3.22 -4.52
CA SER A 24 -4.09 2.88 -3.85
C SER A 24 -5.21 2.66 -4.86
N SER A 25 -5.29 3.51 -5.88
CA SER A 25 -6.29 3.38 -6.96
C SER A 25 -6.09 2.09 -7.77
N LEU A 26 -4.85 1.79 -8.19
CA LEU A 26 -4.54 0.60 -8.97
C LEU A 26 -4.80 -0.71 -8.20
N LYS A 27 -4.59 -0.70 -6.88
CA LYS A 27 -4.75 -1.87 -6.02
C LYS A 27 -6.12 -1.98 -5.35
N GLY A 28 -7.00 -1.02 -5.57
CA GLY A 28 -8.31 -0.96 -4.92
C GLY A 28 -8.23 -0.72 -3.41
N TRP A 29 -7.13 -0.13 -2.91
CA TRP A 29 -6.93 0.12 -1.49
C TRP A 29 -7.43 1.50 -1.06
N PRO A 30 -7.88 1.67 0.19
CA PRO A 30 -8.09 2.99 0.75
C PRO A 30 -6.78 3.78 0.73
N ASN A 31 -6.85 5.05 0.28
CA ASN A 31 -5.69 5.93 0.28
C ASN A 31 -5.23 6.20 1.73
N PRO A 32 -3.96 5.93 2.10
CA PRO A 32 -3.45 6.16 3.45
C PRO A 32 -3.21 7.65 3.74
N ILE A 33 -3.18 8.49 2.71
CA ILE A 33 -2.91 9.92 2.84
C ILE A 33 -4.17 10.66 3.32
N ARG A 34 -3.98 11.63 4.19
CA ARG A 34 -5.06 12.52 4.63
C ARG A 34 -5.63 13.30 3.45
N PRO A 35 -6.97 13.43 3.35
CA PRO A 35 -7.63 13.96 2.15
C PRO A 35 -7.45 15.47 1.96
N SER A 36 -7.12 16.22 3.00
CA SER A 36 -6.96 17.68 2.93
C SER A 36 -5.63 18.15 3.50
N LYS A 37 -5.16 19.31 2.99
CA LYS A 37 -3.98 20.00 3.50
C LYS A 37 -4.07 20.28 5.00
N THR A 38 -5.22 20.75 5.48
CA THR A 38 -5.48 21.04 6.89
C THR A 38 -5.33 19.78 7.75
N GLU A 39 -5.85 18.63 7.30
CA GLU A 39 -5.67 17.36 8.02
C GLU A 39 -4.23 16.87 8.01
N VAL A 40 -3.49 17.07 6.91
CA VAL A 40 -2.06 16.75 6.84
C VAL A 40 -1.28 17.61 7.83
N ASP A 41 -1.54 18.93 7.87
CA ASP A 41 -0.89 19.84 8.79
C ASP A 41 -1.27 19.53 10.25
N ALA A 42 -2.52 19.24 10.53
CA ALA A 42 -3.00 18.82 11.85
C ALA A 42 -2.33 17.53 12.32
N ASN A 43 -2.23 16.53 11.46
CA ASN A 43 -1.54 15.28 11.77
C ASN A 43 -0.04 15.48 12.04
N TYR A 44 0.59 16.39 11.29
CA TYR A 44 1.98 16.78 11.53
C TYR A 44 2.15 17.38 12.93
N LEU A 45 1.24 18.27 13.37
CA LEU A 45 1.27 18.86 14.71
C LEU A 45 1.08 17.82 15.81
N CYS A 46 0.13 16.87 15.63
CA CYS A 46 -0.05 15.74 16.55
C CYS A 46 1.23 14.92 16.73
N LEU A 47 1.87 14.53 15.61
CA LEU A 47 3.08 13.74 15.62
C LEU A 47 4.25 14.51 16.23
N LEU A 48 4.30 15.83 16.00
CA LEU A 48 5.29 16.72 16.57
C LEU A 48 5.16 16.81 18.10
N GLU A 49 3.95 17.02 18.60
CA GLU A 49 3.67 17.02 20.05
C GLU A 49 4.08 15.69 20.68
N ARG A 50 3.62 14.58 20.08
CA ARG A 50 3.90 13.25 20.61
C ARG A 50 5.39 12.91 20.59
N GLY A 51 6.10 13.27 19.51
CA GLY A 51 7.54 13.01 19.39
C GLY A 51 8.39 13.83 20.34
N LEU A 52 7.96 15.04 20.71
CA LEU A 52 8.68 15.94 21.62
C LEU A 52 8.32 15.75 23.10
N MET A 53 7.32 14.93 23.45
CA MET A 53 7.08 14.57 24.85
C MET A 53 8.33 13.96 25.48
N PRO A 54 8.71 14.29 26.73
CA PRO A 54 9.95 13.84 27.36
C PRO A 54 10.17 12.33 27.35
N GLU A 55 9.10 11.56 27.57
CA GLU A 55 9.13 10.10 27.56
C GLU A 55 9.49 9.53 26.17
N ASN A 56 9.02 10.17 25.10
CA ASN A 56 9.28 9.74 23.72
C ASN A 56 10.62 10.28 23.20
N ALA A 57 10.95 11.53 23.50
CA ALA A 57 12.15 12.21 22.98
C ALA A 57 13.45 11.49 23.38
N ARG A 58 13.48 10.78 24.50
CA ARG A 58 14.66 10.02 24.97
C ARG A 58 15.03 8.87 24.03
N VAL A 59 14.03 8.25 23.38
CA VAL A 59 14.21 7.09 22.51
C VAL A 59 13.99 7.41 21.05
N LEU A 60 13.34 8.54 20.76
CA LEU A 60 13.01 9.00 19.42
C LEU A 60 13.53 10.42 19.23
N HIS A 61 14.71 10.56 18.62
CA HIS A 61 15.21 11.88 18.26
C HIS A 61 14.48 12.39 17.00
N LEU A 62 13.87 13.57 17.10
CA LEU A 62 13.01 14.09 16.04
C LEU A 62 13.77 15.01 15.08
N GLY A 63 13.72 14.69 13.79
CA GLY A 63 14.09 15.59 12.70
C GLY A 63 12.85 16.32 12.20
N VAL A 64 12.73 17.60 12.55
CA VAL A 64 11.59 18.46 12.16
C VAL A 64 11.84 19.00 10.76
N ALA A 65 11.29 18.32 9.75
CA ALA A 65 11.46 18.69 8.36
C ALA A 65 10.32 19.64 7.92
N SER A 66 10.61 20.92 7.83
CA SER A 66 9.66 21.94 7.42
C SER A 66 10.34 23.22 6.99
N HIS A 67 9.76 23.94 6.01
CA HIS A 67 10.05 25.33 5.68
C HIS A 67 8.95 26.29 6.17
N ASN A 68 7.87 25.75 6.76
CA ASN A 68 6.76 26.56 7.27
C ASN A 68 7.15 27.19 8.60
N LEU A 69 7.19 28.53 8.63
CA LEU A 69 7.60 29.34 9.80
C LEU A 69 6.78 29.00 11.05
N PHE A 70 5.46 28.86 10.91
CA PHE A 70 4.56 28.57 12.03
C PHE A 70 4.82 27.19 12.62
N SER A 71 5.02 26.18 11.77
CA SER A 71 5.37 24.83 12.23
C SER A 71 6.74 24.78 12.90
N ILE A 72 7.73 25.53 12.38
CA ILE A 72 9.07 25.64 12.95
C ILE A 72 9.00 26.33 14.33
N ALA A 73 8.30 27.45 14.42
CA ALA A 73 8.14 28.19 15.67
C ALA A 73 7.42 27.34 16.73
N TYR A 74 6.38 26.64 16.33
CA TYR A 74 5.63 25.74 17.21
C TYR A 74 6.52 24.60 17.75
N ALA A 75 7.30 23.95 16.88
CA ALA A 75 8.24 22.90 17.29
C ALA A 75 9.29 23.43 18.29
N TYR A 76 9.83 24.61 18.03
CA TYR A 76 10.83 25.26 18.89
C TYR A 76 10.26 25.55 20.28
N LEU A 77 9.11 26.22 20.34
CA LEU A 77 8.47 26.57 21.61
C LEU A 77 8.03 25.34 22.39
N LEU A 78 7.53 24.32 21.70
CA LEU A 78 7.11 23.06 22.32
C LEU A 78 8.30 22.31 22.92
N ALA A 79 9.41 22.21 22.17
CA ALA A 79 10.65 21.59 22.65
C ALA A 79 11.25 22.32 23.86
N GLN A 80 11.18 23.66 23.87
CA GLN A 80 11.56 24.45 25.04
C GLN A 80 10.66 24.17 26.24
N LYS A 81 9.34 24.18 26.04
CA LYS A 81 8.35 23.87 27.08
C LYS A 81 8.61 22.53 27.75
N TYR A 82 8.97 21.51 26.95
CA TYR A 82 9.23 20.15 27.45
C TYR A 82 10.67 19.88 27.86
N GLY A 83 11.59 20.83 27.64
CA GLY A 83 13.02 20.62 27.92
C GLY A 83 13.68 19.59 27.00
N THR A 84 13.15 19.39 25.79
CA THR A 84 13.57 18.34 24.84
C THR A 84 14.33 18.86 23.63
N THR A 85 14.81 20.10 23.65
CA THR A 85 15.56 20.73 22.54
C THR A 85 16.79 19.94 22.12
N GLY A 86 17.46 19.23 23.06
CA GLY A 86 18.63 18.40 22.78
C GLY A 86 18.34 17.15 21.93
N TYR A 87 17.08 16.74 21.85
CA TYR A 87 16.62 15.56 21.09
C TYR A 87 15.99 15.92 19.75
N MET A 88 16.01 17.20 19.35
CA MET A 88 15.42 17.69 18.13
C MET A 88 16.48 18.32 17.21
N THR A 89 16.28 18.19 15.91
CA THR A 89 16.99 18.92 14.87
C THR A 89 16.01 19.47 13.86
N PHE A 90 16.25 20.69 13.35
CA PHE A 90 15.53 21.16 12.17
C PHE A 90 16.18 20.60 10.92
N GLU A 91 15.38 20.14 9.98
CA GLU A 91 15.86 19.59 8.71
C GLU A 91 15.24 20.38 7.55
N MET A 92 16.09 21.00 6.75
CA MET A 92 15.66 21.92 5.69
C MET A 92 16.40 21.60 4.40
N LEU A 93 15.77 21.91 3.28
CA LEU A 93 16.41 21.77 1.97
C LEU A 93 17.38 22.94 1.74
N GLU A 94 18.58 22.62 1.29
CA GLU A 94 19.53 23.64 0.88
C GLU A 94 18.99 24.42 -0.35
N GLY A 95 19.30 25.72 -0.37
CA GLY A 95 18.82 26.63 -1.44
C GLY A 95 17.38 27.11 -1.26
N MET A 96 16.63 26.55 -0.33
CA MET A 96 15.26 26.96 -0.03
C MET A 96 15.19 27.64 1.33
N ALA A 97 14.45 28.75 1.42
CA ALA A 97 14.20 29.48 2.67
C ALA A 97 15.47 29.74 3.51
N ASN A 98 16.55 30.22 2.90
CA ASN A 98 17.86 30.46 3.54
C ASN A 98 17.80 31.33 4.79
N HIS A 99 16.87 32.27 4.82
CA HIS A 99 16.65 33.14 5.98
C HIS A 99 16.13 32.37 7.20
N LEU A 100 15.32 31.33 7.00
CA LEU A 100 14.76 30.54 8.11
C LEU A 100 15.83 29.66 8.76
N TRP A 101 16.63 28.91 7.99
CA TRP A 101 17.63 28.06 8.59
C TRP A 101 18.74 28.86 9.28
N ARG A 102 19.09 30.05 8.73
CA ARG A 102 20.03 30.98 9.38
C ARG A 102 19.49 31.48 10.71
N ALA A 103 18.21 31.90 10.75
CA ALA A 103 17.54 32.29 12.00
C ALA A 103 17.57 31.16 13.04
N GLN A 104 17.28 29.92 12.63
CA GLN A 104 17.37 28.78 13.55
C GLN A 104 18.77 28.55 14.10
N SER A 105 19.80 28.66 13.25
CA SER A 105 21.21 28.55 13.69
C SER A 105 21.59 29.68 14.66
N MET A 106 21.12 30.90 14.41
CA MET A 106 21.38 32.05 15.31
C MET A 106 20.68 31.89 16.67
N LEU A 107 19.55 31.19 16.73
CA LEU A 107 18.87 30.80 17.97
C LEU A 107 19.54 29.63 18.69
N GLY A 108 20.65 29.11 18.19
CA GLY A 108 21.37 27.99 18.77
C GLY A 108 20.76 26.62 18.46
N ASN A 109 19.80 26.54 17.55
CA ASN A 109 19.20 25.27 17.16
C ASN A 109 20.11 24.47 16.24
N ARG A 110 20.05 23.15 16.36
CA ARG A 110 20.75 22.24 15.44
C ARG A 110 19.98 22.17 14.12
N VAL A 111 20.62 22.50 13.01
CA VAL A 111 20.02 22.48 11.67
C VAL A 111 20.80 21.50 10.79
N ILE A 112 20.11 20.66 10.07
CA ILE A 112 20.66 19.81 9.01
C ILE A 112 20.12 20.32 7.69
N LEU A 113 21.02 20.71 6.79
CA LEU A 113 20.68 21.04 5.41
C LEU A 113 20.77 19.77 4.56
N TYR A 114 19.69 19.50 3.85
CA TYR A 114 19.56 18.34 2.99
C TYR A 114 19.76 18.75 1.54
N THR A 115 20.66 18.05 0.86
CA THR A 115 20.94 18.23 -0.58
C THR A 115 21.19 16.87 -1.21
N PRO A 116 20.80 16.65 -2.48
CA PRO A 116 21.15 15.42 -3.18
C PRO A 116 22.67 15.36 -3.40
N VAL A 117 23.28 14.26 -2.99
CA VAL A 117 24.70 13.96 -3.24
C VAL A 117 24.76 12.72 -4.12
N VAL A 118 25.20 12.90 -5.37
CA VAL A 118 25.27 11.84 -6.36
C VAL A 118 26.59 11.90 -7.13
N LYS A 119 27.03 10.77 -7.66
CA LYS A 119 28.11 10.73 -8.65
C LYS A 119 27.62 11.30 -9.99
N ASN A 120 28.55 11.77 -10.83
CA ASN A 120 28.22 12.35 -12.14
C ASN A 120 27.38 11.40 -13.01
N GLU A 121 27.63 10.11 -12.97
CA GLU A 121 26.89 9.07 -13.68
C GLU A 121 25.42 8.97 -13.27
N HIS A 122 25.08 9.45 -12.06
CA HIS A 122 23.72 9.46 -11.50
C HIS A 122 23.10 10.85 -11.40
N PHE A 123 23.64 11.84 -12.14
CA PHE A 123 23.18 13.23 -12.07
C PHE A 123 21.69 13.41 -12.38
N LEU A 124 21.15 12.61 -13.31
CA LEU A 124 19.72 12.64 -13.63
C LEU A 124 18.83 12.33 -12.42
N ASN A 125 19.28 11.50 -11.48
CA ASN A 125 18.54 11.22 -10.24
C ASN A 125 18.44 12.46 -9.35
N ALA A 126 19.51 13.26 -9.29
CA ALA A 126 19.48 14.54 -8.57
C ALA A 126 18.54 15.55 -9.23
N VAL A 127 18.54 15.61 -10.56
CA VAL A 127 17.62 16.47 -11.31
C VAL A 127 16.16 16.06 -11.05
N SER A 128 15.84 14.79 -11.17
CA SER A 128 14.49 14.26 -10.88
C SER A 128 14.04 14.56 -9.44
N TYR A 129 14.94 14.43 -8.48
CA TYR A 129 14.67 14.80 -7.09
C TYR A 129 14.33 16.28 -6.94
N LEU A 130 15.13 17.17 -7.56
CA LEU A 130 14.92 18.62 -7.47
C LEU A 130 13.64 19.07 -8.18
N VAL A 131 13.34 18.52 -9.35
CA VAL A 131 12.10 18.84 -10.10
C VAL A 131 10.88 18.56 -9.25
N ARG A 132 10.78 17.38 -8.63
CA ARG A 132 9.65 17.07 -7.74
C ARG A 132 9.54 18.03 -6.55
N ARG A 133 10.68 18.45 -5.98
CA ARG A 133 10.68 19.46 -4.89
C ARG A 133 10.19 20.82 -5.38
N MET A 134 10.54 21.22 -6.60
CA MET A 134 10.06 22.46 -7.18
C MET A 134 8.54 22.41 -7.41
N ASP A 135 8.03 21.34 -7.96
CA ASP A 135 6.58 21.16 -8.19
C ASP A 135 5.81 21.22 -6.86
N GLU A 136 6.25 20.48 -5.83
CA GLU A 136 5.63 20.53 -4.51
C GLU A 136 5.63 21.94 -3.90
N ASN A 137 6.67 22.72 -4.11
CA ASN A 137 6.82 24.05 -3.54
C ASN A 137 6.05 25.15 -4.28
N THR A 138 5.55 24.85 -5.49
CA THR A 138 4.76 25.79 -6.28
C THR A 138 3.25 25.62 -6.10
N ALA A 139 2.81 24.61 -5.35
CA ALA A 139 1.40 24.41 -5.05
C ALA A 139 0.80 25.65 -4.35
N PRO A 140 -0.43 26.08 -4.72
CA PRO A 140 -1.03 27.31 -4.21
C PRO A 140 -1.20 27.37 -2.69
N ASP A 141 -1.32 26.24 -2.04
CA ASP A 141 -1.48 26.10 -0.59
C ASP A 141 -0.15 25.82 0.15
N ASN A 142 0.96 25.75 -0.57
CA ASN A 142 2.26 25.57 0.03
C ASN A 142 2.77 26.88 0.66
N PHE A 143 3.33 26.78 1.87
CA PHE A 143 3.89 27.92 2.60
C PHE A 143 4.93 28.71 1.78
N LEU A 144 5.80 28.03 1.02
CA LEU A 144 6.87 28.70 0.28
C LEU A 144 6.35 29.63 -0.83
N THR A 145 5.19 29.30 -1.43
CA THR A 145 4.55 30.16 -2.43
C THR A 145 4.20 31.54 -1.86
N HIS A 146 3.83 31.61 -0.59
CA HIS A 146 3.43 32.84 0.11
C HIS A 146 4.57 33.45 0.97
N SER A 147 5.70 32.76 1.11
CA SER A 147 6.75 33.19 2.05
C SER A 147 7.67 34.28 1.51
N PHE A 148 7.58 34.62 0.23
CA PHE A 148 8.43 35.62 -0.37
C PHE A 148 8.08 37.02 0.15
N ASN A 149 9.01 37.69 0.83
CA ASN A 149 8.79 38.96 1.52
C ASN A 149 7.71 38.92 2.61
N LEU A 150 7.42 37.76 3.22
CA LEU A 150 6.44 37.62 4.29
C LEU A 150 6.78 38.56 5.47
N LYS A 151 5.80 39.36 5.87
CA LYS A 151 5.91 40.26 7.00
C LYS A 151 4.67 40.12 7.88
N PRO A 152 4.79 40.32 9.20
CA PRO A 152 3.64 40.47 10.09
C PRO A 152 2.66 41.53 9.57
N ASP A 153 1.39 41.42 9.89
CA ASP A 153 0.34 42.33 9.55
C ASP A 153 0.07 42.51 8.03
N THR A 154 0.40 41.49 7.24
CA THR A 154 0.03 41.40 5.81
C THR A 154 -1.06 40.35 5.58
N LYS A 155 -1.78 40.44 4.47
CA LYS A 155 -2.80 39.46 4.11
C LYS A 155 -2.25 38.06 3.96
N GLU A 156 -1.02 37.94 3.46
CA GLU A 156 -0.30 36.67 3.33
C GLU A 156 0.03 36.06 4.68
N TRP A 157 0.43 36.92 5.66
CA TRP A 157 0.65 36.49 7.03
C TRP A 157 -0.63 35.97 7.67
N ASP A 158 -1.72 36.75 7.57
CA ASP A 158 -3.02 36.38 8.15
C ASP A 158 -3.56 35.09 7.54
N PHE A 159 -3.39 34.89 6.23
CA PHE A 159 -3.77 33.67 5.53
C PHE A 159 -3.01 32.46 6.07
N LEU A 160 -1.66 32.54 6.19
CA LEU A 160 -0.83 31.45 6.69
C LEU A 160 -1.04 31.18 8.19
N ALA A 161 -1.25 32.23 8.98
CA ALA A 161 -1.59 32.11 10.40
C ALA A 161 -2.92 31.36 10.57
N LYS A 162 -3.94 31.74 9.79
CA LYS A 162 -5.24 31.09 9.81
C LYS A 162 -5.14 29.62 9.44
N GLN A 163 -4.40 29.26 8.38
CA GLN A 163 -4.14 27.86 8.04
C GLN A 163 -3.55 27.07 9.22
N PHE A 164 -2.59 27.66 9.92
CA PHE A 164 -1.99 27.03 11.09
C PHE A 164 -3.00 26.87 12.23
N GLU A 165 -3.79 27.90 12.52
CA GLU A 165 -4.82 27.88 13.57
C GLU A 165 -5.90 26.82 13.29
N GLU A 166 -6.36 26.70 12.04
CA GLU A 166 -7.31 25.67 11.61
C GLU A 166 -6.73 24.26 11.80
N ALA A 167 -5.48 24.05 11.39
CA ALA A 167 -4.81 22.79 11.60
C ALA A 167 -4.60 22.47 13.09
N TYR A 168 -4.25 23.48 13.89
CA TYR A 168 -4.09 23.33 15.33
C TYR A 168 -5.41 22.98 16.02
N ALA A 169 -6.51 23.63 15.65
CA ALA A 169 -7.84 23.33 16.20
C ALA A 169 -8.30 21.90 15.80
N MET A 170 -7.94 21.44 14.61
CA MET A 170 -8.33 20.14 14.11
C MET A 170 -7.54 18.97 14.72
N LYS A 171 -6.29 19.20 15.19
CA LYS A 171 -5.36 18.14 15.57
C LYS A 171 -5.92 17.13 16.58
N ASP A 172 -6.73 17.56 17.54
CA ASP A 172 -7.29 16.73 18.59
C ASP A 172 -8.54 15.96 18.14
N HIS A 173 -9.05 16.22 16.93
CA HIS A 173 -10.23 15.61 16.33
C HIS A 173 -9.90 14.61 15.21
N LEU A 174 -8.63 14.41 14.90
CA LEU A 174 -8.21 13.47 13.86
C LEU A 174 -8.38 12.01 14.32
N THR A 175 -8.90 11.17 13.43
CA THR A 175 -8.83 9.73 13.67
C THR A 175 -7.39 9.25 13.54
N HIS A 176 -6.97 8.36 14.45
CA HIS A 176 -5.66 7.71 14.41
C HIS A 176 -5.75 6.26 13.87
N VAL A 177 -6.95 5.85 13.45
CA VAL A 177 -7.16 4.52 12.86
C VAL A 177 -6.71 4.56 11.41
N SER A 178 -5.91 3.58 11.01
CA SER A 178 -5.53 3.40 9.62
C SER A 178 -6.77 3.12 8.76
N PRO A 179 -6.93 3.75 7.59
CA PRO A 179 -7.99 3.38 6.66
C PRO A 179 -7.75 2.00 6.02
N ARG A 180 -6.52 1.49 6.02
CA ARG A 180 -6.17 0.15 5.52
C ARG A 180 -6.38 -0.88 6.63
N VAL A 181 -7.48 -1.61 6.55
CA VAL A 181 -7.92 -2.59 7.57
C VAL A 181 -8.28 -3.94 6.96
N GLN A 182 -7.91 -4.17 5.69
CA GLN A 182 -8.19 -5.42 4.99
C GLN A 182 -7.72 -6.63 5.81
N ASN A 183 -8.56 -7.66 5.88
CA ASN A 183 -8.24 -8.88 6.61
C ASN A 183 -8.73 -10.11 5.83
N ARG A 184 -7.81 -10.76 5.13
CA ARG A 184 -8.05 -11.97 4.34
C ARG A 184 -8.32 -13.22 5.19
N ASN A 185 -8.24 -13.11 6.53
CA ASN A 185 -8.60 -14.20 7.42
C ASN A 185 -10.10 -14.28 7.70
N LEU A 186 -10.83 -13.21 7.41
CA LEU A 186 -12.28 -13.21 7.55
C LEU A 186 -12.92 -13.99 6.40
N PRO A 187 -14.08 -14.65 6.64
CA PRO A 187 -14.85 -15.27 5.57
C PRO A 187 -15.17 -14.27 4.47
N TYR A 188 -15.08 -14.71 3.22
CA TYR A 188 -15.46 -13.89 2.09
C TYR A 188 -16.96 -13.54 2.15
N THR A 189 -17.30 -12.32 1.87
CA THR A 189 -18.69 -11.87 1.75
C THR A 189 -19.02 -11.68 0.27
N PRO A 190 -19.91 -12.50 -0.31
CA PRO A 190 -20.26 -12.37 -1.72
C PRO A 190 -20.79 -10.99 -2.08
N VAL A 191 -20.35 -10.46 -3.21
CA VAL A 191 -20.79 -9.18 -3.77
C VAL A 191 -21.99 -9.42 -4.68
N ALA A 192 -23.03 -8.59 -4.52
CA ALA A 192 -24.19 -8.63 -5.41
C ALA A 192 -23.83 -8.08 -6.81
N PRO A 193 -24.51 -8.58 -7.88
CA PRO A 193 -24.33 -8.04 -9.22
C PRO A 193 -24.54 -6.53 -9.27
N SER A 194 -23.68 -5.83 -10.00
CA SER A 194 -23.68 -4.38 -10.17
C SER A 194 -23.49 -4.03 -11.64
N ASP A 195 -24.06 -2.91 -12.08
CA ASP A 195 -23.88 -2.40 -13.45
C ASP A 195 -22.47 -1.84 -13.70
N THR A 196 -21.70 -1.63 -12.64
CA THR A 196 -20.30 -1.18 -12.72
C THR A 196 -19.37 -2.31 -12.35
N MET A 197 -18.47 -2.65 -13.27
CA MET A 197 -17.42 -3.63 -13.00
C MET A 197 -16.38 -3.02 -12.05
N GLN A 198 -16.06 -3.74 -10.98
CA GLN A 198 -14.97 -3.42 -10.07
C GLN A 198 -14.20 -4.71 -9.79
N ASN A 199 -12.89 -4.67 -10.00
CA ASN A 199 -12.04 -5.79 -9.62
C ASN A 199 -11.98 -5.94 -8.10
N GLU A 200 -11.78 -7.18 -7.66
CA GLU A 200 -11.44 -7.45 -6.27
C GLU A 200 -10.14 -6.72 -5.91
N PRO A 201 -10.08 -5.99 -4.79
CA PRO A 201 -8.84 -5.34 -4.37
C PRO A 201 -7.70 -6.33 -4.16
N ASP A 202 -6.48 -5.96 -4.57
CA ASP A 202 -5.29 -6.73 -4.24
C ASP A 202 -5.12 -6.89 -2.72
N THR A 203 -4.44 -7.94 -2.32
CA THR A 203 -4.13 -8.15 -0.91
C THR A 203 -3.06 -7.17 -0.45
N ASP A 204 -3.35 -6.43 0.62
CA ASP A 204 -2.39 -5.57 1.29
C ASP A 204 -1.49 -6.41 2.22
N PHE A 205 -0.32 -6.80 1.70
CA PHE A 205 0.63 -7.64 2.43
C PHE A 205 1.43 -6.89 3.51
N ASP A 206 1.30 -5.57 3.61
CA ASP A 206 1.91 -4.80 4.70
C ASP A 206 1.14 -4.98 6.02
N LEU A 207 -0.10 -5.46 5.95
CA LEU A 207 -0.93 -5.73 7.11
C LEU A 207 -0.57 -7.08 7.75
N SER A 208 -0.27 -7.06 9.04
CA SER A 208 0.16 -8.26 9.79
C SER A 208 -0.82 -9.43 9.72
N GLN A 209 -2.14 -9.14 9.74
CA GLN A 209 -3.18 -10.15 9.58
C GLN A 209 -3.13 -10.84 8.21
N ASN A 210 -2.80 -10.12 7.13
CA ASN A 210 -2.68 -10.71 5.80
C ASN A 210 -1.37 -11.50 5.65
N GLN A 211 -0.29 -11.11 6.33
CA GLN A 211 0.93 -11.93 6.41
C GLN A 211 0.67 -13.26 7.12
N GLU A 212 -0.15 -13.27 8.16
CA GLU A 212 -0.55 -14.51 8.84
C GLU A 212 -1.42 -15.39 7.94
N TRP A 213 -2.30 -14.80 7.15
CA TRP A 213 -3.07 -15.52 6.14
C TRP A 213 -2.16 -16.19 5.11
N VAL A 214 -1.11 -15.51 4.61
CA VAL A 214 -0.10 -16.09 3.71
C VAL A 214 0.62 -17.28 4.35
N ARG A 215 1.02 -17.17 5.62
CA ARG A 215 1.67 -18.31 6.32
C ARG A 215 0.77 -19.53 6.36
N ARG A 216 -0.55 -19.35 6.54
CA ARG A 216 -1.52 -20.46 6.49
C ARG A 216 -1.66 -21.07 5.11
N ILE A 217 -1.64 -20.26 4.04
CA ILE A 217 -1.64 -20.75 2.66
C ILE A 217 -0.43 -21.67 2.44
N PHE A 218 0.77 -21.20 2.78
CA PHE A 218 1.97 -22.00 2.65
C PHE A 218 1.95 -23.28 3.48
N ALA A 219 1.46 -23.21 4.72
CA ALA A 219 1.33 -24.39 5.56
C ALA A 219 0.38 -25.45 4.96
N LYS A 220 -0.74 -25.00 4.35
CA LYS A 220 -1.70 -25.88 3.66
C LYS A 220 -1.14 -26.50 2.38
N TRP A 221 -0.42 -25.73 1.58
CA TRP A 221 0.02 -26.13 0.24
C TRP A 221 1.40 -26.78 0.22
N LYS A 222 2.16 -26.71 1.30
CA LYS A 222 3.44 -27.41 1.43
C LYS A 222 3.19 -28.90 1.65
N LYS A 223 3.13 -29.66 0.56
CA LYS A 223 2.98 -31.11 0.60
C LYS A 223 4.25 -31.79 1.12
N SER A 224 4.09 -32.92 1.80
CA SER A 224 5.19 -33.84 2.09
C SER A 224 5.34 -34.85 0.94
N GLY A 225 6.54 -35.28 0.61
CA GLY A 225 6.77 -36.27 -0.44
C GLY A 225 6.15 -37.66 -0.16
N THR A 226 5.53 -37.84 1.01
CA THR A 226 4.87 -39.08 1.43
C THR A 226 3.36 -39.09 1.18
N GLU A 227 2.78 -37.96 0.79
CA GLU A 227 1.35 -37.84 0.50
C GLU A 227 1.06 -38.35 -0.93
N GLU A 228 -0.04 -39.08 -1.10
CA GLU A 228 -0.51 -39.44 -2.43
C GLU A 228 -1.00 -38.19 -3.18
N PRO A 229 -0.60 -38.01 -4.46
CA PRO A 229 -1.01 -36.86 -5.23
C PRO A 229 -2.51 -36.90 -5.51
N GLU A 230 -3.16 -35.74 -5.46
CA GLU A 230 -4.55 -35.61 -5.84
C GLU A 230 -4.75 -35.87 -7.34
N ILE A 231 -5.76 -36.65 -7.70
CA ILE A 231 -6.10 -36.93 -9.10
C ILE A 231 -7.14 -35.91 -9.56
N ILE A 232 -6.78 -35.05 -10.52
CA ILE A 232 -7.68 -34.10 -11.14
C ILE A 232 -8.33 -34.75 -12.36
N PRO A 233 -9.66 -34.98 -12.33
CA PRO A 233 -10.38 -35.59 -13.45
C PRO A 233 -10.63 -34.58 -14.58
N LEU A 234 -11.02 -35.06 -15.74
CA LEU A 234 -11.66 -34.26 -16.80
C LEU A 234 -13.13 -34.04 -16.46
N GLN A 235 -13.62 -32.86 -16.79
CA GLN A 235 -15.05 -32.59 -16.80
C GLN A 235 -15.51 -32.48 -18.25
N ILE A 236 -16.34 -33.42 -18.70
CA ILE A 236 -16.85 -33.50 -20.08
C ILE A 236 -18.37 -33.36 -20.03
N GLY A 237 -18.89 -32.15 -20.22
CA GLY A 237 -20.29 -31.84 -19.94
C GLY A 237 -20.63 -32.10 -18.46
N ALA A 238 -21.58 -32.98 -18.19
CA ALA A 238 -21.97 -33.38 -16.84
C ALA A 238 -21.15 -34.57 -16.28
N GLU A 239 -20.29 -35.20 -17.08
CA GLU A 239 -19.53 -36.38 -16.70
C GLU A 239 -18.17 -36.02 -16.15
N THR A 240 -17.77 -36.64 -15.03
CA THR A 240 -16.40 -36.57 -14.45
C THR A 240 -15.66 -37.83 -14.86
N VAL A 241 -14.50 -37.67 -15.56
CA VAL A 241 -13.76 -38.78 -16.16
C VAL A 241 -12.33 -38.78 -15.63
N VAL A 242 -11.93 -39.88 -14.99
CA VAL A 242 -10.54 -40.13 -14.60
C VAL A 242 -9.82 -40.92 -15.68
N CYS A 243 -8.80 -40.35 -16.30
CA CYS A 243 -8.05 -40.98 -17.38
C CYS A 243 -6.88 -41.80 -16.86
N LYS A 244 -6.47 -42.82 -17.65
CA LYS A 244 -5.22 -43.56 -17.37
C LYS A 244 -3.99 -42.72 -17.69
N ASN A 245 -4.04 -41.91 -18.76
CA ASN A 245 -3.00 -40.99 -19.11
C ASN A 245 -3.14 -39.72 -18.27
N ARG A 246 -2.09 -39.40 -17.49
CA ARG A 246 -2.10 -38.25 -16.56
C ARG A 246 -0.78 -37.52 -16.63
N TYR A 247 -0.85 -36.21 -16.47
CA TYR A 247 0.31 -35.35 -16.35
C TYR A 247 0.57 -35.04 -14.88
N LYS A 248 1.81 -35.18 -14.43
CA LYS A 248 2.23 -34.91 -13.06
C LYS A 248 2.65 -33.45 -12.91
N TYR A 249 2.05 -32.75 -11.96
CA TYR A 249 2.48 -31.42 -11.54
C TYR A 249 3.34 -31.55 -10.29
N LEU A 250 4.60 -31.13 -10.42
CA LEU A 250 5.60 -31.20 -9.36
C LEU A 250 5.67 -29.86 -8.61
N ASP A 251 6.00 -29.92 -7.32
CA ASP A 251 6.19 -28.72 -6.50
C ASP A 251 7.48 -28.01 -6.89
N ARG A 252 7.34 -26.88 -7.56
CA ARG A 252 8.47 -26.05 -8.01
C ARG A 252 9.25 -25.39 -6.87
N CYS A 253 8.68 -25.35 -5.67
CA CYS A 253 9.34 -24.83 -4.48
C CYS A 253 10.17 -25.86 -3.73
N GLN A 254 10.02 -27.18 -4.06
CA GLN A 254 10.65 -28.30 -3.37
C GLN A 254 11.53 -29.18 -4.28
N ASN A 255 12.26 -28.59 -5.21
CA ASN A 255 13.23 -29.30 -6.11
C ASN A 255 12.61 -30.40 -6.99
N ASP A 256 11.38 -30.26 -7.43
CA ASP A 256 10.65 -31.18 -8.31
C ASP A 256 10.55 -32.65 -7.80
N GLU A 257 10.73 -32.90 -6.51
CA GLU A 257 10.62 -34.25 -5.92
C GLU A 257 9.20 -34.58 -5.42
N VAL A 258 8.39 -33.58 -5.18
CA VAL A 258 7.04 -33.73 -4.61
C VAL A 258 5.99 -33.54 -5.70
N CYS A 259 5.15 -34.56 -5.91
CA CYS A 259 4.01 -34.46 -6.82
C CYS A 259 2.80 -33.85 -6.10
N ILE A 260 2.36 -32.68 -6.57
CA ILE A 260 1.16 -31.97 -6.03
C ILE A 260 -0.11 -32.66 -6.48
N CYS A 261 -0.26 -32.88 -7.78
CA CYS A 261 -1.42 -33.54 -8.36
C CYS A 261 -1.08 -34.22 -9.68
N GLU A 262 -1.95 -35.16 -10.08
CA GLU A 262 -1.95 -35.77 -11.40
C GLU A 262 -3.21 -35.36 -12.16
N MET A 263 -3.06 -34.65 -13.27
CA MET A 263 -4.18 -34.18 -14.09
C MET A 263 -4.46 -35.17 -15.23
N SER A 264 -5.68 -35.65 -15.33
CA SER A 264 -6.14 -36.49 -16.45
C SER A 264 -5.99 -35.76 -17.78
N GLN A 265 -5.47 -36.46 -18.79
CA GLN A 265 -5.32 -35.93 -20.15
C GLN A 265 -6.35 -36.57 -21.07
N ALA A 266 -7.05 -35.74 -21.86
CA ALA A 266 -8.03 -36.19 -22.81
C ALA A 266 -7.37 -36.92 -24.00
N ASP A 267 -7.96 -38.03 -24.44
CA ASP A 267 -7.68 -38.64 -25.72
C ASP A 267 -8.48 -38.01 -26.87
N SER A 268 -8.21 -38.41 -28.11
CA SER A 268 -8.90 -37.85 -29.29
C SER A 268 -10.40 -38.05 -29.26
N ALA A 269 -10.88 -39.19 -28.78
CA ALA A 269 -12.32 -39.48 -28.71
C ALA A 269 -13.02 -38.57 -27.68
N GLN A 270 -12.34 -38.29 -26.55
CA GLN A 270 -12.83 -37.38 -25.54
C GLN A 270 -12.86 -35.93 -26.05
N VAL A 271 -11.85 -35.52 -26.83
CA VAL A 271 -11.81 -34.21 -27.46
C VAL A 271 -12.98 -34.03 -28.43
N GLU A 272 -13.24 -35.03 -29.31
CA GLU A 272 -14.38 -35.00 -30.20
C GLU A 272 -15.72 -34.89 -29.44
N LYS A 273 -15.88 -35.64 -28.34
CA LYS A 273 -17.06 -35.52 -27.47
C LYS A 273 -17.22 -34.12 -26.85
N ILE A 274 -16.11 -33.49 -26.45
CA ILE A 274 -16.16 -32.13 -25.92
C ILE A 274 -16.64 -31.14 -26.99
N ILE A 275 -16.13 -31.27 -28.23
CA ILE A 275 -16.55 -30.45 -29.36
C ILE A 275 -18.06 -30.62 -29.66
N GLU A 276 -18.53 -31.87 -29.72
CA GLU A 276 -19.94 -32.17 -29.92
C GLU A 276 -20.84 -31.55 -28.85
N ILE A 277 -20.44 -31.61 -27.58
CA ILE A 277 -21.17 -30.97 -26.48
C ILE A 277 -21.20 -29.46 -26.64
N ALA A 278 -20.05 -28.85 -27.02
CA ALA A 278 -20.00 -27.41 -27.25
C ALA A 278 -20.89 -26.97 -28.42
N GLU A 279 -20.95 -27.77 -29.51
CA GLU A 279 -21.80 -27.48 -30.68
C GLU A 279 -23.29 -27.66 -30.37
N THR A 280 -23.67 -28.70 -29.64
CA THR A 280 -25.06 -29.00 -29.32
C THR A 280 -25.65 -28.13 -28.21
N ASP A 281 -24.78 -27.52 -27.38
CA ASP A 281 -25.16 -26.63 -26.28
C ASP A 281 -26.31 -27.22 -25.40
N PRO A 282 -26.12 -28.39 -24.79
CA PRO A 282 -27.17 -29.02 -23.98
C PRO A 282 -27.54 -28.22 -22.73
N ALA A 283 -26.64 -27.39 -22.24
CA ALA A 283 -26.89 -26.47 -21.12
C ALA A 283 -27.69 -25.22 -21.52
N GLY A 284 -27.86 -24.96 -22.83
CA GLY A 284 -28.65 -23.84 -23.33
C GLY A 284 -28.00 -22.46 -23.16
N TRP A 285 -26.68 -22.38 -23.03
CA TRP A 285 -25.95 -21.13 -22.83
C TRP A 285 -26.27 -20.08 -23.91
N ARG A 286 -26.42 -20.51 -25.18
CA ARG A 286 -26.75 -19.60 -26.29
C ARG A 286 -28.11 -18.92 -26.13
N LYS A 287 -29.00 -19.47 -25.34
CA LYS A 287 -30.37 -18.97 -25.11
C LYS A 287 -30.51 -18.16 -23.83
N THR A 288 -29.46 -18.12 -22.99
CA THR A 288 -29.45 -17.31 -21.76
C THR A 288 -29.52 -15.83 -22.08
N THR A 289 -30.27 -15.08 -21.28
CA THR A 289 -30.34 -13.60 -21.38
C THR A 289 -29.03 -12.96 -20.89
N LEU A 290 -28.84 -11.67 -21.20
CA LEU A 290 -27.69 -10.91 -20.67
C LEU A 290 -27.71 -10.87 -19.15
N GLU A 291 -28.88 -10.70 -18.54
CA GLU A 291 -29.03 -10.65 -17.09
C GLU A 291 -28.67 -11.99 -16.43
N GLU A 292 -29.06 -13.11 -17.04
CA GLU A 292 -28.67 -14.44 -16.56
C GLU A 292 -27.19 -14.68 -16.67
N ARG A 293 -26.56 -14.31 -17.80
CA ARG A 293 -25.12 -14.41 -17.98
C ARG A 293 -24.37 -13.53 -16.96
N HIS A 294 -24.83 -12.30 -16.77
CA HIS A 294 -24.27 -11.38 -15.78
C HIS A 294 -24.29 -12.01 -14.38
N ARG A 295 -25.44 -12.56 -13.96
CA ARG A 295 -25.57 -13.24 -12.67
C ARG A 295 -24.61 -14.44 -12.54
N ILE A 296 -24.51 -15.27 -13.59
CA ILE A 296 -23.63 -16.45 -13.59
C ILE A 296 -22.16 -16.02 -13.48
N MET A 297 -21.74 -14.97 -14.21
CA MET A 297 -20.37 -14.45 -14.14
C MET A 297 -20.05 -13.87 -12.75
N TYR A 298 -20.99 -13.14 -12.13
CA TYR A 298 -20.81 -12.68 -10.76
C TYR A 298 -20.69 -13.82 -9.74
N GLU A 299 -21.46 -14.88 -9.92
CA GLU A 299 -21.35 -16.08 -9.08
C GLU A 299 -19.96 -16.74 -9.25
N ALA A 300 -19.46 -16.83 -10.48
CA ALA A 300 -18.13 -17.35 -10.75
C ALA A 300 -17.04 -16.47 -10.10
N ALA A 301 -17.12 -15.15 -10.25
CA ALA A 301 -16.19 -14.19 -9.63
C ALA A 301 -16.21 -14.30 -8.10
N ASN A 302 -17.40 -14.39 -7.49
CA ASN A 302 -17.50 -14.58 -6.03
C ASN A 302 -16.84 -15.89 -5.57
N ARG A 303 -16.94 -16.97 -6.34
CA ARG A 303 -16.27 -18.25 -6.03
C ARG A 303 -14.76 -18.15 -6.17
N LEU A 304 -14.26 -17.48 -7.20
CA LEU A 304 -12.82 -17.23 -7.36
C LEU A 304 -12.28 -16.41 -6.18
N ALA A 305 -12.99 -15.36 -5.76
CA ALA A 305 -12.61 -14.54 -4.63
C ALA A 305 -12.62 -15.31 -3.30
N ASP A 306 -13.60 -16.17 -3.05
CA ASP A 306 -13.67 -17.03 -1.86
C ASP A 306 -12.51 -18.05 -1.82
N MET A 307 -12.12 -18.56 -2.99
CA MET A 307 -11.02 -19.52 -3.15
C MET A 307 -9.64 -18.86 -3.32
N ARG A 308 -9.54 -17.53 -3.18
CA ARG A 308 -8.31 -16.76 -3.44
C ARG A 308 -7.05 -17.40 -2.84
N GLY A 309 -7.11 -17.78 -1.57
CA GLY A 309 -5.96 -18.38 -0.89
C GLY A 309 -5.53 -19.72 -1.50
N ASP A 310 -6.48 -20.56 -1.88
CA ASP A 310 -6.20 -21.85 -2.50
C ASP A 310 -5.65 -21.69 -3.92
N LEU A 311 -6.20 -20.76 -4.69
CA LEU A 311 -5.70 -20.44 -6.03
C LEU A 311 -4.27 -19.94 -5.99
N ILE A 312 -3.95 -19.02 -5.08
CA ILE A 312 -2.59 -18.52 -4.88
C ILE A 312 -1.64 -19.65 -4.46
N GLY A 313 -2.04 -20.46 -3.47
CA GLY A 313 -1.22 -21.57 -3.00
C GLY A 313 -0.93 -22.60 -4.10
N CYS A 314 -1.92 -22.93 -4.91
CA CYS A 314 -1.78 -23.80 -6.07
C CYS A 314 -0.81 -23.19 -7.10
N MET A 315 -0.97 -21.91 -7.45
CA MET A 315 -0.06 -21.24 -8.39
C MET A 315 1.38 -21.20 -7.87
N CYS A 316 1.59 -20.92 -6.59
CA CYS A 316 2.92 -20.97 -5.99
C CYS A 316 3.55 -22.38 -6.11
N ALA A 317 2.80 -23.43 -5.75
CA ALA A 317 3.31 -24.79 -5.75
C ALA A 317 3.56 -25.32 -7.16
N VAL A 318 2.62 -25.14 -8.09
CA VAL A 318 2.65 -25.73 -9.43
C VAL A 318 3.50 -24.95 -10.43
N THR A 319 3.47 -23.61 -10.36
CA THR A 319 4.14 -22.75 -11.34
C THR A 319 5.37 -22.02 -10.79
N GLY A 320 5.55 -21.99 -9.47
CA GLY A 320 6.62 -21.23 -8.82
C GLY A 320 6.39 -19.71 -8.79
N LYS A 321 5.16 -19.24 -9.01
CA LYS A 321 4.82 -17.83 -8.85
C LYS A 321 4.99 -17.38 -7.40
N THR A 322 5.31 -16.13 -7.21
CA THR A 322 5.26 -15.51 -5.88
C THR A 322 3.81 -15.28 -5.44
N VAL A 323 3.58 -15.13 -4.15
CA VAL A 323 2.23 -14.83 -3.61
C VAL A 323 1.68 -13.53 -4.22
N ILE A 324 2.54 -12.52 -4.41
CA ILE A 324 2.13 -11.22 -4.98
C ILE A 324 1.66 -11.40 -6.43
N GLU A 325 2.38 -12.16 -7.24
CA GLU A 325 1.99 -12.46 -8.63
C GLU A 325 0.68 -13.26 -8.67
N GLY A 326 0.57 -14.29 -7.83
CA GLY A 326 -0.66 -15.08 -7.74
C GLY A 326 -1.88 -14.28 -7.25
N ASP A 327 -1.67 -13.30 -6.37
CA ASP A 327 -2.74 -12.44 -5.87
C ASP A 327 -3.34 -11.55 -6.96
N VAL A 328 -2.49 -10.95 -7.79
CA VAL A 328 -2.92 -10.12 -8.93
C VAL A 328 -3.69 -10.96 -9.96
N GLU A 329 -3.24 -12.18 -10.26
CA GLU A 329 -3.94 -13.09 -11.19
C GLU A 329 -5.38 -13.39 -10.74
N VAL A 330 -5.59 -13.55 -9.43
CA VAL A 330 -6.96 -13.76 -8.90
C VAL A 330 -7.78 -12.48 -8.96
N SER A 331 -7.16 -11.31 -8.77
CA SER A 331 -7.86 -10.02 -8.90
C SER A 331 -8.29 -9.76 -10.36
N GLU A 332 -7.49 -10.21 -11.33
CA GLU A 332 -7.78 -10.05 -12.76
C GLU A 332 -8.83 -11.05 -13.29
N ALA A 333 -8.93 -12.23 -12.69
CA ALA A 333 -9.85 -13.29 -13.11
C ALA A 333 -11.31 -13.00 -12.73
#